data_23b7e6f290cc3f967a1d237a1b9063cb
#
_entry.id   23b7e6f290cc3f967a1d237a1b9063cb
#
_cell.length_a   1.000
_cell.length_b   1.000
_cell.length_c   1.000
_cell.angle_alpha   90.00
_cell.angle_beta   90.00
_cell.angle_gamma   90.00
#
_symmetry.space_group_name_H-M   'P 1'
#
loop_
_entity.id
_entity.type
_entity.pdbx_description
1 polymer ?
#
loop_
_entity_poly.entity_id
_entity_poly.type
_entity_poly.pdbx_seq_one_letter_code
_entity_poly.pdbx_strand_id
1 'polypeptide(L)'
;MEAQTGIKLIQGESVIIFDEIQLYPKARQAIKYLVKDGRYQYIETGSLISIKKNVADIVIPSEEHKINVYPMDYDEFLWATGRDSEILCDICKLDKKVGNSVNRKLMRDFRLYMAIGGMPQAVETFIDTNNFDDVDRVKREIIELYLEDLKKIDKSGRISDIYKSIPAQLAL
;
A
#
# COMPACT_ATOMS: atom_id res chain seq x y z
N MET A 1 -11.86 -25.40 -6.82
CA MET A 1 -11.85 -24.01 -7.32
C MET A 1 -12.72 -23.84 -8.57
N GLU A 2 -12.40 -24.43 -9.70
CA GLU A 2 -13.20 -24.28 -10.93
C GLU A 2 -14.71 -24.55 -10.73
N ALA A 3 -15.06 -25.61 -9.99
CA ALA A 3 -16.45 -25.95 -9.70
C ALA A 3 -17.20 -24.92 -8.81
N GLN A 4 -16.48 -24.10 -8.06
CA GLN A 4 -17.06 -23.08 -7.18
C GLN A 4 -17.11 -21.70 -7.84
N THR A 5 -16.15 -21.38 -8.70
CA THR A 5 -16.03 -20.07 -9.32
C THR A 5 -16.55 -20.03 -10.75
N GLY A 6 -16.72 -21.18 -11.39
CA GLY A 6 -17.06 -21.27 -12.81
C GLY A 6 -15.94 -20.82 -13.76
N ILE A 7 -14.77 -20.48 -13.21
CA ILE A 7 -13.61 -19.98 -13.98
C ILE A 7 -12.72 -21.18 -14.31
N LYS A 8 -12.42 -21.36 -15.60
CA LYS A 8 -11.47 -22.38 -16.08
C LYS A 8 -10.05 -21.94 -15.81
N LEU A 9 -9.29 -22.75 -15.11
CA LEU A 9 -7.86 -22.52 -14.86
C LEU A 9 -7.02 -23.14 -15.97
N ILE A 10 -6.07 -22.36 -16.49
CA ILE A 10 -5.16 -22.79 -17.56
C ILE A 10 -3.77 -22.98 -16.94
N GLN A 11 -3.23 -24.18 -17.05
CA GLN A 11 -1.93 -24.53 -16.51
C GLN A 11 -0.84 -23.66 -17.14
N GLY A 12 0.02 -23.06 -16.29
CA GLY A 12 1.12 -22.18 -16.70
C GLY A 12 0.72 -20.73 -17.01
N GLU A 13 -0.59 -20.43 -17.17
CA GLU A 13 -1.07 -19.09 -17.50
C GLU A 13 -1.90 -18.45 -16.38
N SER A 14 -2.67 -19.25 -15.62
CA SER A 14 -3.54 -18.72 -14.57
C SER A 14 -2.75 -18.33 -13.32
N VAL A 15 -3.13 -17.17 -12.77
CA VAL A 15 -2.66 -16.68 -11.47
C VAL A 15 -3.77 -16.83 -10.44
N ILE A 16 -3.45 -17.40 -9.29
CA ILE A 16 -4.38 -17.55 -8.17
C ILE A 16 -3.96 -16.57 -7.07
N ILE A 17 -4.88 -15.67 -6.70
CA ILE A 17 -4.64 -14.65 -5.67
C ILE A 17 -5.33 -15.09 -4.38
N PHE A 18 -4.56 -15.19 -3.30
CA PHE A 18 -5.06 -15.38 -1.95
C PHE A 18 -5.06 -14.02 -1.24
N ASP A 19 -6.22 -13.40 -1.21
CA ASP A 19 -6.38 -12.12 -0.56
C ASP A 19 -6.57 -12.28 0.95
N GLU A 20 -5.97 -11.38 1.74
CA GLU A 20 -6.01 -11.39 3.21
C GLU A 20 -5.61 -12.76 3.80
N ILE A 21 -4.50 -13.33 3.33
CA ILE A 21 -4.06 -14.71 3.65
C ILE A 21 -3.88 -14.96 5.16
N GLN A 22 -3.62 -13.91 5.95
CA GLN A 22 -3.49 -14.01 7.40
C GLN A 22 -4.78 -14.46 8.10
N LEU A 23 -5.94 -14.32 7.46
CA LEU A 23 -7.22 -14.84 7.95
C LEU A 23 -7.32 -16.37 7.82
N TYR A 24 -6.49 -16.96 6.95
CA TYR A 24 -6.50 -18.39 6.63
C TYR A 24 -5.13 -19.04 6.76
N PRO A 25 -4.57 -19.18 7.98
CA PRO A 25 -3.21 -19.71 8.20
C PRO A 25 -2.97 -21.09 7.56
N LYS A 26 -4.02 -21.95 7.54
CA LYS A 26 -3.95 -23.27 6.89
C LYS A 26 -3.80 -23.18 5.37
N ALA A 27 -4.43 -22.19 4.73
CA ALA A 27 -4.26 -21.97 3.30
C ALA A 27 -2.81 -21.57 3.00
N ARG A 28 -2.20 -20.74 3.82
CA ARG A 28 -0.80 -20.35 3.67
C ARG A 28 0.15 -21.56 3.76
N GLN A 29 -0.10 -22.50 4.69
CA GLN A 29 0.68 -23.74 4.74
C GLN A 29 0.54 -24.57 3.46
N ALA A 30 -0.65 -24.58 2.85
CA ALA A 30 -0.91 -25.35 1.63
C ALA A 30 -0.19 -24.76 0.42
N ILE A 31 0.09 -23.45 0.39
CA ILE A 31 0.75 -22.79 -0.75
C ILE A 31 2.10 -23.44 -1.08
N LYS A 32 2.88 -23.84 -0.10
CA LYS A 32 4.14 -24.58 -0.32
C LYS A 32 3.94 -25.80 -1.22
N TYR A 33 2.88 -26.56 -0.99
CA TYR A 33 2.57 -27.74 -1.80
C TYR A 33 2.04 -27.36 -3.17
N LEU A 34 1.26 -26.28 -3.26
CA LEU A 34 0.73 -25.77 -4.51
C LEU A 34 1.84 -25.23 -5.42
N VAL A 35 2.81 -24.52 -4.88
CA VAL A 35 3.98 -24.03 -5.60
C VAL A 35 4.82 -25.21 -6.10
N LYS A 36 5.03 -26.23 -5.28
CA LYS A 36 5.75 -27.46 -5.67
C LYS A 36 5.05 -28.24 -6.78
N ASP A 37 3.73 -28.20 -6.83
CA ASP A 37 2.93 -28.81 -7.90
C ASP A 37 3.14 -28.10 -9.27
N GLY A 38 3.49 -26.81 -9.26
CA GLY A 38 3.97 -26.07 -10.44
C GLY A 38 2.94 -25.78 -11.53
N ARG A 39 1.64 -26.01 -11.27
CA ARG A 39 0.60 -25.83 -12.28
C ARG A 39 0.21 -24.38 -12.50
N TYR A 40 0.24 -23.55 -11.46
CA TYR A 40 -0.23 -22.17 -11.47
C TYR A 40 0.76 -21.25 -10.76
N GLN A 41 0.60 -19.95 -11.00
CA GLN A 41 1.28 -18.91 -10.23
C GLN A 41 0.40 -18.46 -9.07
N TYR A 42 1.02 -18.07 -7.95
CA TYR A 42 0.31 -17.70 -6.73
C TYR A 42 0.77 -16.33 -6.25
N ILE A 43 -0.19 -15.49 -5.86
CA ILE A 43 0.04 -14.20 -5.20
C ILE A 43 -0.69 -14.24 -3.87
N GLU A 44 -0.02 -13.82 -2.81
CA GLU A 44 -0.61 -13.65 -1.49
C GLU A 44 -0.65 -12.17 -1.14
N THR A 45 -1.78 -11.67 -0.66
CA THR A 45 -1.86 -10.34 -0.08
C THR A 45 -2.14 -10.41 1.41
N GLY A 46 -1.79 -9.35 2.13
CA GLY A 46 -2.12 -9.22 3.53
C GLY A 46 -1.33 -8.14 4.25
N SER A 47 -1.85 -7.66 5.37
CA SER A 47 -1.15 -6.66 6.17
C SER A 47 0.04 -7.29 6.91
N LEU A 48 1.20 -6.62 6.86
CA LEU A 48 2.44 -7.10 7.47
C LEU A 48 2.29 -7.36 8.99
N ILE A 49 1.53 -6.51 9.68
CA ILE A 49 1.30 -6.61 11.13
C ILE A 49 0.48 -7.86 11.46
N SER A 50 -0.60 -8.08 10.72
CA SER A 50 -1.48 -9.25 10.91
C SER A 50 -0.77 -10.55 10.52
N ILE A 51 0.04 -10.52 9.46
CA ILE A 51 0.83 -11.68 9.03
C ILE A 51 1.82 -12.09 10.13
N LYS A 52 2.60 -11.16 10.69
CA LYS A 52 3.58 -11.47 11.74
C LYS A 52 2.94 -12.08 12.98
N LYS A 53 1.75 -11.62 13.38
CA LYS A 53 1.04 -12.12 14.57
C LYS A 53 0.45 -13.52 14.35
N ASN A 54 -0.16 -13.76 13.21
CA ASN A 54 -0.94 -14.97 12.95
C ASN A 54 -0.11 -16.11 12.33
N VAL A 55 1.15 -15.85 11.96
CA VAL A 55 1.99 -16.77 11.18
C VAL A 55 3.34 -17.02 11.85
N ALA A 56 3.49 -16.64 13.13
CA ALA A 56 4.75 -16.81 13.87
C ALA A 56 5.24 -18.27 13.88
N ASP A 57 4.32 -19.25 13.85
CA ASP A 57 4.60 -20.68 13.90
C ASP A 57 4.50 -21.37 12.52
N ILE A 58 4.33 -20.64 11.43
CA ILE A 58 4.17 -21.21 10.10
C ILE A 58 5.49 -21.12 9.35
N VAL A 59 5.95 -22.28 8.84
CA VAL A 59 7.13 -22.36 7.97
C VAL A 59 6.84 -21.59 6.67
N ILE A 60 7.51 -20.46 6.49
CA ILE A 60 7.44 -19.66 5.27
C ILE A 60 8.10 -20.45 4.15
N PRO A 61 7.47 -20.62 2.97
CA PRO A 61 8.11 -21.24 1.83
C PRO A 61 9.39 -20.49 1.44
N SER A 62 10.47 -21.21 1.17
CA SER A 62 11.74 -20.62 0.71
C SER A 62 11.64 -20.00 -0.68
N GLU A 63 10.58 -20.28 -1.40
CA GLU A 63 10.27 -19.84 -2.75
C GLU A 63 9.45 -18.52 -2.78
N GLU A 64 9.17 -17.92 -1.62
CA GLU A 64 8.39 -16.68 -1.51
C GLU A 64 9.25 -15.47 -1.91
N HIS A 65 8.77 -14.69 -2.86
CA HIS A 65 9.29 -13.36 -3.17
C HIS A 65 8.40 -12.30 -2.54
N LYS A 66 8.92 -11.57 -1.54
CA LYS A 66 8.17 -10.55 -0.82
C LYS A 66 8.24 -9.21 -1.50
N ILE A 67 7.09 -8.64 -1.81
CA ILE A 67 6.93 -7.28 -2.33
C ILE A 67 6.24 -6.44 -1.25
N ASN A 68 6.87 -5.34 -0.85
CA ASN A 68 6.24 -4.37 0.04
C ASN A 68 5.55 -3.31 -0.82
N VAL A 69 4.26 -3.10 -0.55
CA VAL A 69 3.48 -2.02 -1.19
C VAL A 69 3.36 -0.88 -0.19
N TYR A 70 3.85 0.28 -0.57
CA TYR A 70 3.82 1.51 0.22
C TYR A 70 2.77 2.47 -0.33
N PRO A 71 2.36 3.50 0.43
CA PRO A 71 1.66 4.63 -0.15
C PRO A 71 2.43 5.22 -1.33
N MET A 72 1.73 5.85 -2.26
CA MET A 72 2.37 6.49 -3.43
C MET A 72 3.46 7.46 -2.99
N ASP A 73 4.60 7.40 -3.64
CA ASP A 73 5.61 8.43 -3.53
C ASP A 73 5.24 9.67 -4.37
N TYR A 74 6.12 10.67 -4.38
CA TYR A 74 5.81 11.92 -5.08
C TYR A 74 5.76 11.74 -6.60
N ASP A 75 6.57 10.86 -7.16
CA ASP A 75 6.60 10.58 -8.60
C ASP A 75 5.33 9.85 -9.04
N GLU A 76 4.93 8.82 -8.30
CA GLU A 76 3.68 8.10 -8.50
C GLU A 76 2.45 9.02 -8.35
N PHE A 77 2.48 9.95 -7.39
CA PHE A 77 1.44 10.97 -7.23
C PHE A 77 1.34 11.90 -8.45
N LEU A 78 2.47 12.32 -9.02
CA LEU A 78 2.48 13.12 -10.23
C LEU A 78 1.86 12.35 -11.41
N TRP A 79 2.22 11.08 -11.58
CA TRP A 79 1.60 10.23 -12.61
C TRP A 79 0.09 10.09 -12.42
N ALA A 80 -0.35 9.73 -11.21
CA ALA A 80 -1.75 9.56 -10.90
C ALA A 80 -2.58 10.83 -11.18
N THR A 81 -1.99 12.00 -10.94
CA THR A 81 -2.66 13.30 -11.13
C THR A 81 -2.42 13.91 -12.51
N GLY A 82 -1.85 13.15 -13.47
CA GLY A 82 -1.57 13.61 -14.83
C GLY A 82 -0.55 14.75 -14.93
N ARG A 83 0.35 14.86 -13.95
CA ARG A 83 1.42 15.85 -13.91
C ARG A 83 2.71 15.27 -14.45
N ASP A 84 3.53 16.15 -15.02
CA ASP A 84 4.81 15.79 -15.61
C ASP A 84 5.85 15.47 -14.52
N SER A 85 6.33 14.24 -14.51
CA SER A 85 7.39 13.75 -13.62
C SER A 85 8.78 13.70 -14.29
N GLU A 86 8.87 13.82 -15.61
CA GLU A 86 10.15 13.73 -16.32
C GLU A 86 11.17 14.75 -15.84
N ILE A 87 10.69 15.96 -15.50
CA ILE A 87 11.53 17.04 -14.96
C ILE A 87 12.22 16.62 -13.66
N LEU A 88 11.54 15.84 -12.78
CA LEU A 88 12.14 15.35 -11.53
C LEU A 88 13.27 14.36 -11.79
N CYS A 89 13.04 13.44 -12.72
CA CYS A 89 14.06 12.48 -13.12
C CYS A 89 15.31 13.18 -13.67
N ASP A 90 15.12 14.22 -14.47
CA ASP A 90 16.22 15.00 -15.04
C ASP A 90 16.99 15.79 -13.98
N ILE A 91 16.28 16.38 -13.02
CA ILE A 91 16.91 17.10 -11.90
C ILE A 91 17.74 16.14 -11.04
N CYS A 92 17.15 15.01 -10.66
CA CYS A 92 17.83 14.03 -9.81
C CYS A 92 19.04 13.37 -10.49
N LYS A 93 18.96 13.10 -11.82
CA LYS A 93 20.03 12.45 -12.55
C LYS A 93 21.18 13.39 -12.96
N LEU A 94 20.85 14.65 -13.24
CA LEU A 94 21.78 15.58 -13.87
C LEU A 94 22.33 16.65 -12.91
N ASP A 95 21.89 16.67 -11.65
CA ASP A 95 22.23 17.70 -10.63
C ASP A 95 22.13 19.14 -11.20
N LYS A 96 21.12 19.34 -12.07
CA LYS A 96 20.94 20.63 -12.74
C LYS A 96 20.14 21.59 -11.88
N LYS A 97 20.63 22.80 -11.74
CA LYS A 97 19.87 23.91 -11.15
C LYS A 97 18.67 24.23 -12.06
N VAL A 98 17.48 24.16 -11.52
CA VAL A 98 16.25 24.54 -12.22
C VAL A 98 16.00 26.04 -12.14
N GLY A 99 15.45 26.59 -13.23
CA GLY A 99 15.02 28.00 -13.23
C GLY A 99 13.88 28.26 -12.24
N ASN A 100 13.75 29.52 -11.79
CA ASN A 100 12.78 29.90 -10.76
C ASN A 100 11.32 29.56 -11.08
N SER A 101 10.92 29.55 -12.36
CA SER A 101 9.56 29.19 -12.76
C SER A 101 9.27 27.69 -12.59
N VAL A 102 10.21 26.84 -12.98
CA VAL A 102 10.14 25.38 -12.81
C VAL A 102 10.15 25.02 -11.33
N ASN A 103 11.05 25.62 -10.55
CA ASN A 103 11.11 25.38 -9.11
C ASN A 103 9.79 25.75 -8.42
N ARG A 104 9.16 26.90 -8.79
CA ARG A 104 7.85 27.29 -8.24
C ARG A 104 6.75 26.28 -8.57
N LYS A 105 6.74 25.73 -9.80
CA LYS A 105 5.78 24.69 -10.20
C LYS A 105 5.98 23.43 -9.36
N LEU A 106 7.20 22.92 -9.28
CA LEU A 106 7.53 21.73 -8.50
C LEU A 106 7.18 21.89 -7.01
N MET A 107 7.51 23.02 -6.42
CA MET A 107 7.19 23.30 -5.01
C MET A 107 5.69 23.42 -4.76
N ARG A 108 4.92 23.93 -5.72
CA ARG A 108 3.45 23.94 -5.62
C ARG A 108 2.89 22.51 -5.67
N ASP A 109 3.36 21.70 -6.61
CA ASP A 109 2.91 20.32 -6.78
C ASP A 109 3.34 19.45 -5.60
N PHE A 110 4.53 19.67 -5.04
CA PHE A 110 5.00 19.01 -3.83
C PHE A 110 4.17 19.39 -2.58
N ARG A 111 3.80 20.65 -2.42
CA ARG A 111 2.88 21.08 -1.35
C ARG A 111 1.52 20.43 -1.49
N LEU A 112 1.02 20.26 -2.73
CA LEU A 112 -0.20 19.55 -3.00
C LEU A 112 -0.10 18.08 -2.56
N TYR A 113 1.01 17.40 -2.91
CA TYR A 113 1.30 16.04 -2.44
C TYR A 113 1.33 15.96 -0.90
N MET A 114 1.99 16.90 -0.24
CA MET A 114 2.00 16.93 1.24
C MET A 114 0.61 17.13 1.85
N ALA A 115 -0.27 17.87 1.20
CA ALA A 115 -1.64 18.11 1.68
C ALA A 115 -2.56 16.89 1.46
N ILE A 116 -2.44 16.20 0.32
CA ILE A 116 -3.28 15.05 -0.03
C ILE A 116 -2.71 13.76 0.58
N GLY A 117 -1.38 13.58 0.50
CA GLY A 117 -0.68 12.36 0.88
C GLY A 117 -0.60 11.34 -0.25
N GLY A 118 0.02 10.19 0.04
CA GLY A 118 0.24 9.11 -0.92
C GLY A 118 -0.77 7.96 -0.83
N MET A 119 -1.84 8.07 -0.03
CA MET A 119 -2.84 7.01 0.03
C MET A 119 -3.69 7.01 -1.25
N PRO A 120 -3.73 5.89 -2.03
CA PRO A 120 -4.40 5.86 -3.33
C PRO A 120 -5.84 6.38 -3.29
N GLN A 121 -6.62 5.96 -2.30
CA GLN A 121 -8.01 6.41 -2.14
C GLN A 121 -8.14 7.92 -1.93
N ALA A 122 -7.21 8.55 -1.20
CA ALA A 122 -7.19 10.01 -1.00
C ALA A 122 -6.81 10.73 -2.29
N VAL A 123 -5.87 10.18 -3.06
CA VAL A 123 -5.45 10.71 -4.37
C VAL A 123 -6.60 10.61 -5.38
N GLU A 124 -7.27 9.46 -5.48
CA GLU A 124 -8.44 9.25 -6.33
C GLU A 124 -9.56 10.23 -5.99
N THR A 125 -9.90 10.38 -4.70
CA THR A 125 -10.91 11.35 -4.25
C THR A 125 -10.55 12.76 -4.68
N PHE A 126 -9.28 13.16 -4.59
CA PHE A 126 -8.85 14.48 -5.06
C PHE A 126 -8.98 14.64 -6.58
N ILE A 127 -8.64 13.60 -7.36
CA ILE A 127 -8.79 13.63 -8.83
C ILE A 127 -10.25 13.82 -9.22
N ASP A 128 -11.16 13.10 -8.55
CA ASP A 128 -12.57 13.08 -8.88
C ASP A 128 -13.31 14.35 -8.44
N THR A 129 -13.00 14.85 -7.24
CA THR A 129 -13.78 15.95 -6.63
C THR A 129 -13.08 17.29 -6.65
N ASN A 130 -11.75 17.31 -6.75
CA ASN A 130 -10.90 18.50 -6.56
C ASN A 130 -11.25 19.27 -5.27
N ASN A 131 -11.67 18.54 -4.22
CA ASN A 131 -12.14 19.09 -2.95
C ASN A 131 -11.32 18.54 -1.78
N PHE A 132 -10.68 19.43 -1.02
CA PHE A 132 -9.86 19.04 0.14
C PHE A 132 -10.67 18.52 1.32
N ASP A 133 -11.92 18.97 1.50
CA ASP A 133 -12.77 18.48 2.59
C ASP A 133 -13.12 17.00 2.39
N ASP A 134 -13.36 16.55 1.15
CA ASP A 134 -13.59 15.15 0.82
C ASP A 134 -12.33 14.31 1.03
N VAL A 135 -11.18 14.83 0.63
CA VAL A 135 -9.87 14.18 0.87
C VAL A 135 -9.61 14.05 2.37
N ASP A 136 -9.86 15.08 3.16
CA ASP A 136 -9.65 15.04 4.61
C ASP A 136 -10.58 14.04 5.29
N ARG A 137 -11.83 13.94 4.86
CA ARG A 137 -12.76 12.90 5.31
C ARG A 137 -12.20 11.49 5.06
N VAL A 138 -11.78 11.20 3.83
CA VAL A 138 -11.18 9.90 3.47
C VAL A 138 -9.93 9.60 4.30
N LYS A 139 -9.06 10.57 4.51
CA LYS A 139 -7.87 10.38 5.36
C LYS A 139 -8.23 10.06 6.82
N ARG A 140 -9.26 10.69 7.36
CA ARG A 140 -9.76 10.38 8.72
C ARG A 140 -10.32 8.96 8.81
N GLU A 141 -11.11 8.55 7.83
CA GLU A 141 -11.64 7.18 7.74
C GLU A 141 -10.50 6.15 7.69
N ILE A 142 -9.45 6.39 6.90
CA ILE A 142 -8.25 5.52 6.85
C ILE A 142 -7.56 5.45 8.22
N ILE A 143 -7.40 6.58 8.90
CA ILE A 143 -6.79 6.62 10.24
C ILE A 143 -7.63 5.84 11.26
N GLU A 144 -8.95 5.96 11.19
CA GLU A 144 -9.87 5.22 12.06
C GLU A 144 -9.74 3.71 11.85
N LEU A 145 -9.68 3.25 10.60
CA LEU A 145 -9.44 1.83 10.27
C LEU A 145 -8.10 1.33 10.85
N TYR A 146 -7.02 2.10 10.72
CA TYR A 146 -5.75 1.74 11.36
C TYR A 146 -5.84 1.66 12.87
N LEU A 147 -6.55 2.59 13.51
CA LEU A 147 -6.75 2.55 14.97
C LEU A 147 -7.56 1.34 15.41
N GLU A 148 -8.54 0.92 14.63
CA GLU A 148 -9.30 -0.31 14.89
C GLU A 148 -8.41 -1.56 14.75
N ASP A 149 -7.59 -1.63 13.73
CA ASP A 149 -6.65 -2.75 13.52
C ASP A 149 -5.59 -2.81 14.64
N LEU A 150 -5.08 -1.68 15.08
CA LEU A 150 -4.15 -1.60 16.22
C LEU A 150 -4.80 -2.09 17.50
N LYS A 151 -6.09 -1.80 17.74
CA LYS A 151 -6.84 -2.33 18.90
C LYS A 151 -7.04 -3.84 18.86
N LYS A 152 -7.17 -4.43 17.67
CA LYS A 152 -7.21 -5.91 17.51
C LYS A 152 -5.90 -6.56 17.92
N ILE A 153 -4.77 -5.87 17.72
CA ILE A 153 -3.43 -6.33 18.07
C ILE A 153 -3.15 -6.12 19.56
N ASP A 154 -3.45 -4.94 20.08
CA ASP A 154 -3.22 -4.55 21.47
C ASP A 154 -4.51 -4.02 22.11
N LYS A 155 -5.15 -4.89 22.89
CA LYS A 155 -6.37 -4.56 23.65
C LYS A 155 -6.14 -3.52 24.76
N SER A 156 -4.88 -3.28 25.17
CA SER A 156 -4.56 -2.25 26.18
C SER A 156 -4.67 -0.83 25.65
N GLY A 157 -4.66 -0.65 24.31
CA GLY A 157 -4.74 0.63 23.63
C GLY A 157 -3.43 1.39 23.55
N ARG A 158 -2.35 0.92 24.15
CA ARG A 158 -1.04 1.62 24.18
C ARG A 158 -0.49 1.87 22.78
N ILE A 159 -0.62 0.88 21.87
CA ILE A 159 -0.14 1.04 20.48
C ILE A 159 -0.96 2.14 19.77
N SER A 160 -2.26 2.19 19.98
CA SER A 160 -3.12 3.24 19.43
C SER A 160 -2.75 4.63 19.97
N ASP A 161 -2.39 4.73 21.24
CA ASP A 161 -1.98 6.00 21.85
C ASP A 161 -0.61 6.46 21.31
N ILE A 162 0.34 5.52 21.15
CA ILE A 162 1.63 5.80 20.49
C ILE A 162 1.39 6.31 19.07
N TYR A 163 0.54 5.63 18.29
CA TYR A 163 0.22 6.04 16.92
C TYR A 163 -0.34 7.47 16.87
N LYS A 164 -1.28 7.81 17.78
CA LYS A 164 -1.86 9.16 17.86
C LYS A 164 -0.85 10.23 18.29
N SER A 165 0.20 9.86 19.01
CA SER A 165 1.22 10.80 19.47
C SER A 165 2.22 11.20 18.37
N ILE A 166 2.30 10.46 17.26
CA ILE A 166 3.28 10.69 16.19
C ILE A 166 3.26 12.13 15.68
N PRO A 167 2.12 12.75 15.33
CA PRO A 167 2.12 14.12 14.82
C PRO A 167 2.70 15.14 15.82
N ALA A 168 2.43 14.96 17.10
CA ALA A 168 2.97 15.83 18.14
C ALA A 168 4.49 15.68 18.31
N GLN A 169 5.03 14.48 18.11
CA GLN A 169 6.47 14.23 18.15
C GLN A 169 7.22 14.79 16.94
N LEU A 170 6.57 14.87 15.78
CA LEU A 170 7.15 15.43 14.57
C LEU A 170 7.13 16.98 14.56
N ALA A 171 6.33 17.61 15.44
CA ALA A 171 6.25 19.06 15.55
C ALA A 171 7.30 19.68 16.49
N LEU A 172 8.12 18.85 17.14
CA LEU A 172 9.26 19.25 18.00
C LEU A 172 10.57 19.34 17.21
#